data_8c291b0284e3cd6d74ef6fdfc69855db
#
_entry.id   8c291b0284e3cd6d74ef6fdfc69855db
#
_cell.length_a   1.000
_cell.length_b   1.000
_cell.length_c   1.000
_cell.angle_alpha   90.00
_cell.angle_beta   90.00
_cell.angle_gamma   90.00
#
_symmetry.space_group_name_H-M   'P 1'
#
loop_
_entity.id
_entity.type
_entity.pdbx_description
1 polymer ?
#
loop_
_entity_poly.entity_id
_entity_poly.type
_entity_poly.pdbx_seq_one_letter_code
_entity_poly.pdbx_strand_id
1 'polypeptide(L)'
;MAKRRFAVLFTVLGIAVFLSMAGLGLLYLAVGREPNVPADATLVLRVGGNLSEMAPADVVGYLRGARAPTVRSIVENLRKAKVDSRIRAVLVKPTGFSSPYWGKVQEVRDAMLDFKESGKPLYAYLEYGGDREYYVATAADKMYLM
;
A
#
# COMPACT_ATOMS: atom_id res chain seq x y z
N MET A 1 47.36 -24.21 25.91
CA MET A 1 47.01 -23.45 24.66
C MET A 1 45.57 -23.65 24.20
N ALA A 2 44.97 -24.82 24.29
CA ALA A 2 43.58 -25.08 23.84
C ALA A 2 42.51 -24.22 24.56
N LYS A 3 42.56 -24.09 25.89
CA LYS A 3 41.56 -23.32 26.66
C LYS A 3 41.47 -21.86 26.25
N ARG A 4 42.58 -21.20 25.87
CA ARG A 4 42.60 -19.82 25.42
C ARG A 4 41.96 -19.66 24.00
N ARG A 5 42.16 -20.63 23.12
CA ARG A 5 41.54 -20.64 21.79
C ARG A 5 40.02 -20.83 21.87
N PHE A 6 39.54 -21.70 22.77
CA PHE A 6 38.10 -21.87 23.02
C PHE A 6 37.48 -20.59 23.59
N ALA A 7 38.14 -19.93 24.55
CA ALA A 7 37.64 -18.67 25.11
C ALA A 7 37.49 -17.60 24.05
N VAL A 8 38.49 -17.41 23.17
CA VAL A 8 38.42 -16.46 22.07
C VAL A 8 37.29 -16.80 21.09
N LEU A 9 37.14 -18.09 20.77
CA LEU A 9 36.08 -18.52 19.85
C LEU A 9 34.68 -18.24 20.43
N PHE A 10 34.44 -18.51 21.70
CA PHE A 10 33.18 -18.21 22.38
C PHE A 10 32.92 -16.70 22.50
N THR A 11 33.95 -15.89 22.72
CA THR A 11 33.80 -14.43 22.76
C THR A 11 33.43 -13.88 21.40
N VAL A 12 34.09 -14.31 20.32
CA VAL A 12 33.76 -13.88 18.95
C VAL A 12 32.36 -14.30 18.56
N LEU A 13 31.96 -15.55 18.88
CA LEU A 13 30.62 -16.04 18.62
C LEU A 13 29.57 -15.22 19.39
N GLY A 14 29.82 -14.92 20.66
CA GLY A 14 28.92 -14.09 21.49
C GLY A 14 28.73 -12.69 20.93
N ILE A 15 29.82 -12.06 20.48
CA ILE A 15 29.76 -10.74 19.83
C ILE A 15 28.98 -10.82 18.52
N ALA A 16 29.20 -11.84 17.68
CA ALA A 16 28.47 -12.01 16.43
C ALA A 16 26.96 -12.20 16.66
N VAL A 17 26.57 -13.00 17.63
CA VAL A 17 25.15 -13.19 18.01
C VAL A 17 24.55 -11.89 18.53
N PHE A 18 25.26 -11.17 19.39
CA PHE A 18 24.80 -9.88 19.92
C PHE A 18 24.59 -8.84 18.81
N LEU A 19 25.53 -8.71 17.90
CA LEU A 19 25.43 -7.80 16.75
C LEU A 19 24.25 -8.18 15.82
N SER A 20 24.05 -9.48 15.60
CA SER A 20 22.91 -9.97 14.80
C SER A 20 21.57 -9.64 15.46
N MET A 21 21.44 -9.84 16.76
CA MET A 21 20.22 -9.50 17.51
C MET A 21 19.98 -7.98 17.54
N ALA A 22 21.03 -7.20 17.77
CA ALA A 22 20.93 -5.74 17.72
C ALA A 22 20.52 -5.25 16.34
N GLY A 23 21.10 -5.81 15.27
CA GLY A 23 20.74 -5.49 13.88
C GLY A 23 19.28 -5.83 13.55
N LEU A 24 18.81 -7.01 13.98
CA LEU A 24 17.40 -7.39 13.84
C LEU A 24 16.47 -6.49 14.65
N GLY A 25 16.85 -6.10 15.85
CA GLY A 25 16.10 -5.16 16.69
C GLY A 25 15.97 -3.78 16.04
N LEU A 26 17.07 -3.24 15.52
CA LEU A 26 17.07 -1.97 14.79
C LEU A 26 16.23 -2.06 13.51
N LEU A 27 16.32 -3.16 12.77
CA LEU A 27 15.51 -3.39 11.57
C LEU A 27 14.03 -3.44 11.93
N TYR A 28 13.65 -4.15 13.01
CA TYR A 28 12.29 -4.21 13.50
C TYR A 28 11.74 -2.82 13.86
N LEU A 29 12.52 -2.01 14.57
CA LEU A 29 12.15 -0.64 14.93
C LEU A 29 12.06 0.29 13.69
N ALA A 30 12.88 0.08 12.68
CA ALA A 30 12.86 0.86 11.45
C ALA A 30 11.68 0.51 10.53
N VAL A 31 11.34 -0.79 10.43
CA VAL A 31 10.26 -1.29 9.56
C VAL A 31 8.89 -1.15 10.24
N GLY A 32 8.84 -1.24 11.57
CA GLY A 32 7.59 -1.19 12.34
C GLY A 32 6.99 0.20 12.54
N ARG A 33 7.62 1.27 12.04
CA ARG A 33 7.04 2.61 12.12
C ARG A 33 5.94 2.74 11.08
N GLU A 34 4.70 2.61 11.53
CA GLU A 34 3.55 3.00 10.71
C GLU A 34 3.65 4.49 10.37
N PRO A 35 3.38 4.88 9.12
CA PRO A 35 3.35 6.29 8.74
C PRO A 35 2.29 7.00 9.59
N ASN A 36 2.70 8.08 10.25
CA ASN A 36 1.78 8.89 11.03
C ASN A 36 0.81 9.60 10.07
N VAL A 37 -0.45 9.20 10.09
CA VAL A 37 -1.50 9.85 9.30
C VAL A 37 -1.95 11.11 10.06
N PRO A 38 -1.76 12.31 9.49
CA PRO A 38 -2.21 13.54 10.13
C PRO A 38 -3.74 13.58 10.21
N ALA A 39 -4.26 14.37 11.14
CA ALA A 39 -5.69 14.68 11.17
C ALA A 39 -6.08 15.44 9.89
N ASP A 40 -7.31 15.25 9.44
CA ASP A 40 -7.88 15.88 8.24
C ASP A 40 -7.13 15.54 6.93
N ALA A 41 -6.56 14.35 6.85
CA ALA A 41 -5.84 13.89 5.67
C ALA A 41 -6.79 13.52 4.52
N THR A 42 -6.31 13.71 3.29
CA THR A 42 -6.93 13.16 2.08
C THR A 42 -6.13 11.97 1.60
N LEU A 43 -6.78 10.83 1.46
CA LEU A 43 -6.16 9.63 0.89
C LEU A 43 -6.10 9.75 -0.63
N VAL A 44 -4.91 9.73 -1.19
CA VAL A 44 -4.72 9.72 -2.65
C VAL A 44 -4.43 8.31 -3.11
N LEU A 45 -5.32 7.75 -3.93
CA LEU A 45 -5.20 6.42 -4.51
C LEU A 45 -4.91 6.52 -6.01
N ARG A 46 -3.76 6.01 -6.43
CA ARG A 46 -3.46 5.79 -7.84
C ARG A 46 -3.90 4.37 -8.19
N VAL A 47 -4.81 4.26 -9.14
CA VAL A 47 -5.45 3.00 -9.50
C VAL A 47 -5.23 2.72 -10.99
N GLY A 48 -4.45 1.71 -11.29
CA GLY A 48 -4.14 1.40 -12.70
C GLY A 48 -3.12 0.28 -12.85
N GLY A 49 -2.62 0.12 -14.07
CA GLY A 49 -1.69 -0.94 -14.42
C GLY A 49 -2.34 -2.33 -14.46
N ASN A 50 -1.53 -3.37 -14.31
CA ASN A 50 -2.02 -4.74 -14.19
C ASN A 50 -2.52 -4.96 -12.75
N LEU A 51 -3.82 -4.82 -12.55
CA LEU A 51 -4.47 -5.07 -11.26
C LEU A 51 -4.32 -6.55 -10.85
N SER A 52 -3.21 -6.89 -10.18
CA SER A 52 -3.03 -8.21 -9.59
C SER A 52 -3.95 -8.36 -8.38
N GLU A 53 -4.45 -9.56 -8.13
CA GLU A 53 -5.26 -9.86 -6.93
C GLU A 53 -4.40 -9.89 -5.68
N MET A 54 -3.19 -10.43 -5.81
CA MET A 54 -2.23 -10.56 -4.72
C MET A 54 -0.88 -9.94 -5.12
N ALA A 55 -0.18 -9.40 -4.14
CA ALA A 55 1.20 -8.98 -4.36
C ALA A 55 2.07 -10.20 -4.73
N PRO A 56 2.95 -10.07 -5.72
CA PRO A 56 3.93 -11.12 -6.00
C PRO A 56 4.73 -11.41 -4.72
N ALA A 57 4.99 -12.68 -4.43
CA ALA A 57 5.81 -13.10 -3.29
C ALA A 57 7.32 -12.85 -3.56
N ASP A 58 7.65 -11.70 -4.13
CA ASP A 58 9.02 -11.30 -4.43
C ASP A 58 9.60 -10.48 -3.27
N VAL A 59 10.42 -11.14 -2.48
CA VAL A 59 11.13 -10.53 -1.33
C VAL A 59 12.00 -9.34 -1.79
N VAL A 60 12.60 -9.43 -2.98
CA VAL A 60 13.47 -8.36 -3.51
C VAL A 60 12.64 -7.15 -3.94
N GLY A 61 11.49 -7.36 -4.59
CA GLY A 61 10.54 -6.30 -4.92
C GLY A 61 9.96 -5.64 -3.67
N TYR A 62 9.68 -6.42 -2.64
CA TYR A 62 9.23 -5.93 -1.33
C TYR A 62 10.26 -4.98 -0.69
N LEU A 63 11.54 -5.36 -0.68
CA LEU A 63 12.64 -4.56 -0.12
C LEU A 63 12.93 -3.29 -0.92
N ARG A 64 12.67 -3.30 -2.23
CA ARG A 64 12.83 -2.13 -3.11
C ARG A 64 11.65 -1.16 -3.06
N GLY A 65 10.62 -1.46 -2.28
CA GLY A 65 9.43 -0.59 -2.18
C GLY A 65 8.54 -0.55 -3.44
N ALA A 66 8.82 -1.40 -4.43
CA ALA A 66 8.05 -1.51 -5.68
C ALA A 66 6.75 -2.28 -5.43
N ARG A 67 5.81 -1.67 -4.70
CA ARG A 67 4.48 -2.23 -4.48
C ARG A 67 3.54 -1.69 -5.55
N ALA A 68 3.35 -2.44 -6.64
CA ALA A 68 2.21 -2.19 -7.50
C ALA A 68 0.92 -2.39 -6.68
N PRO A 69 -0.03 -1.45 -6.73
CA PRO A 69 -1.28 -1.60 -6.00
C PRO A 69 -2.03 -2.84 -6.53
N THR A 70 -2.44 -3.71 -5.62
CA THR A 70 -3.31 -4.85 -5.94
C THR A 70 -4.76 -4.43 -5.75
N VAL A 71 -5.70 -5.13 -6.40
CA VAL A 71 -7.13 -4.93 -6.18
C VAL A 71 -7.46 -5.00 -4.68
N ARG A 72 -6.96 -6.03 -4.02
CA ARG A 72 -7.13 -6.23 -2.58
C ARG A 72 -6.63 -5.03 -1.77
N SER A 73 -5.42 -4.53 -2.06
CA SER A 73 -4.87 -3.39 -1.32
C SER A 73 -5.67 -2.11 -1.52
N ILE A 74 -6.21 -1.89 -2.72
CA ILE A 74 -7.08 -0.74 -3.02
C ILE A 74 -8.38 -0.85 -2.21
N VAL A 75 -9.05 -2.01 -2.25
CA VAL A 75 -10.29 -2.28 -1.51
C VAL A 75 -10.08 -2.12 -0.01
N GLU A 76 -9.01 -2.71 0.54
CA GLU A 76 -8.68 -2.60 1.97
C GLU A 76 -8.39 -1.15 2.39
N ASN A 77 -7.69 -0.38 1.56
CA ASN A 77 -7.41 1.03 1.84
C ASN A 77 -8.70 1.88 1.84
N LEU A 78 -9.62 1.63 0.92
CA LEU A 78 -10.93 2.30 0.91
C LEU A 78 -11.77 1.93 2.14
N ARG A 79 -11.80 0.65 2.52
CA ARG A 79 -12.49 0.20 3.74
C ARG A 79 -11.91 0.82 5.00
N LYS A 80 -10.58 0.90 5.12
CA LYS A 80 -9.92 1.59 6.23
C LYS A 80 -10.24 3.08 6.24
N ALA A 81 -10.19 3.74 5.08
CA ALA A 81 -10.52 5.15 4.96
C ALA A 81 -11.98 5.45 5.30
N LYS A 82 -12.90 4.52 5.02
CA LYS A 82 -14.33 4.62 5.37
C LYS A 82 -14.53 4.84 6.87
N VAL A 83 -13.80 4.12 7.72
CA VAL A 83 -13.95 4.14 9.18
C VAL A 83 -12.93 5.03 9.91
N ASP A 84 -11.81 5.40 9.30
CA ASP A 84 -10.77 6.21 9.92
C ASP A 84 -11.19 7.69 9.99
N SER A 85 -11.40 8.20 11.19
CA SER A 85 -11.81 9.60 11.43
C SER A 85 -10.77 10.63 10.99
N ARG A 86 -9.50 10.24 10.82
CA ARG A 86 -8.43 11.12 10.34
C ARG A 86 -8.53 11.38 8.85
N ILE A 87 -9.19 10.49 8.10
CA ILE A 87 -9.39 10.64 6.65
C ILE A 87 -10.68 11.41 6.41
N ARG A 88 -10.55 12.57 5.77
CA ARG A 88 -11.69 13.46 5.44
C ARG A 88 -12.21 13.28 4.04
N ALA A 89 -11.36 12.88 3.11
CA ALA A 89 -11.70 12.72 1.70
C ALA A 89 -10.84 11.64 1.05
N VAL A 90 -11.28 11.13 -0.08
CA VAL A 90 -10.48 10.29 -0.97
C VAL A 90 -10.40 10.93 -2.36
N LEU A 91 -9.20 10.95 -2.92
CA LEU A 91 -8.93 11.32 -4.30
C LEU A 91 -8.43 10.10 -5.06
N VAL A 92 -9.19 9.63 -6.01
CA VAL A 92 -8.80 8.52 -6.90
C VAL A 92 -8.24 9.10 -8.20
N LYS A 93 -7.07 8.61 -8.59
CA LYS A 93 -6.42 8.93 -9.86
C LYS A 93 -6.33 7.66 -10.70
N PRO A 94 -7.29 7.38 -11.58
CA PRO A 94 -7.20 6.28 -12.52
C PRO A 94 -6.04 6.51 -13.49
N THR A 95 -5.19 5.49 -13.71
CA THR A 95 -4.00 5.60 -14.55
C THR A 95 -3.82 4.32 -15.36
N GLY A 96 -4.19 4.33 -16.63
CA GLY A 96 -3.92 3.28 -17.62
C GLY A 96 -4.12 1.83 -17.12
N PHE A 97 -5.34 1.32 -17.15
CA PHE A 97 -5.62 -0.07 -16.83
C PHE A 97 -5.11 -1.01 -17.93
N SER A 98 -4.17 -1.88 -17.60
CA SER A 98 -3.67 -2.93 -18.51
C SER A 98 -4.27 -4.31 -18.21
N SER A 99 -5.09 -4.44 -17.16
CA SER A 99 -5.77 -5.70 -16.84
C SER A 99 -6.85 -6.00 -17.89
N PRO A 100 -6.89 -7.22 -18.48
CA PRO A 100 -7.92 -7.59 -19.45
C PRO A 100 -9.29 -7.84 -18.79
N TYR A 101 -9.36 -7.99 -17.47
CA TYR A 101 -10.56 -8.42 -16.76
C TYR A 101 -11.36 -7.25 -16.20
N TRP A 102 -12.59 -7.08 -16.68
CA TRP A 102 -13.52 -6.08 -16.18
C TRP A 102 -13.94 -6.28 -14.72
N GLY A 103 -14.02 -7.53 -14.26
CA GLY A 103 -14.40 -7.84 -12.87
C GLY A 103 -13.52 -7.14 -11.84
N LYS A 104 -12.22 -7.00 -12.10
CA LYS A 104 -11.30 -6.28 -11.21
C LYS A 104 -11.57 -4.77 -11.16
N VAL A 105 -11.93 -4.21 -12.30
CA VAL A 105 -12.30 -2.79 -12.42
C VAL A 105 -13.62 -2.52 -11.70
N GLN A 106 -14.59 -3.45 -11.82
CA GLN A 106 -15.84 -3.41 -11.09
C GLN A 106 -15.64 -3.49 -9.58
N GLU A 107 -14.79 -4.42 -9.10
CA GLU A 107 -14.50 -4.56 -7.67
C GLU A 107 -13.93 -3.27 -7.06
N VAL A 108 -13.04 -2.59 -7.79
CA VAL A 108 -12.54 -1.27 -7.36
C VAL A 108 -13.66 -0.25 -7.31
N ARG A 109 -14.50 -0.19 -8.34
CA ARG A 109 -15.64 0.72 -8.39
C ARG A 109 -16.63 0.46 -7.25
N ASP A 110 -16.94 -0.80 -6.97
CA ASP A 110 -17.86 -1.19 -5.90
C ASP A 110 -17.32 -0.79 -4.53
N ALA A 111 -16.01 -0.94 -4.31
CA ALA A 111 -15.36 -0.46 -3.10
C ALA A 111 -15.39 1.08 -2.96
N MET A 112 -15.33 1.81 -4.08
CA MET A 112 -15.51 3.27 -4.09
C MET A 112 -16.94 3.65 -3.73
N LEU A 113 -17.95 2.95 -4.24
CA LEU A 113 -19.35 3.17 -3.91
C LEU A 113 -19.64 2.86 -2.44
N ASP A 114 -19.08 1.75 -1.92
CA ASP A 114 -19.14 1.42 -0.49
C ASP A 114 -18.50 2.52 0.38
N PHE A 115 -17.36 3.08 -0.03
CA PHE A 115 -16.73 4.21 0.68
C PHE A 115 -17.68 5.42 0.76
N LYS A 116 -18.42 5.75 -0.28
CA LYS A 116 -19.37 6.89 -0.31
C LYS A 116 -20.46 6.79 0.75
N GLU A 117 -20.83 5.60 1.18
CA GLU A 117 -21.79 5.39 2.26
C GLU A 117 -21.32 6.00 3.60
N SER A 118 -20.00 6.28 3.75
CA SER A 118 -19.49 7.00 4.91
C SER A 118 -19.87 8.49 4.97
N GLY A 119 -20.42 9.04 3.89
CA GLY A 119 -20.70 10.47 3.76
C GLY A 119 -19.45 11.34 3.50
N LYS A 120 -18.26 10.74 3.41
CA LYS A 120 -17.01 11.44 3.09
C LYS A 120 -16.92 11.68 1.59
N PRO A 121 -16.44 12.85 1.13
CA PRO A 121 -16.35 13.15 -0.28
C PRO A 121 -15.32 12.28 -1.00
N LEU A 122 -15.71 11.80 -2.16
CA LEU A 122 -14.90 11.03 -3.09
C LEU A 122 -14.69 11.82 -4.38
N TYR A 123 -13.45 12.11 -4.70
CA TYR A 123 -13.06 12.83 -5.90
C TYR A 123 -12.34 11.90 -6.87
N ALA A 124 -12.47 12.15 -8.17
CA ALA A 124 -11.64 11.54 -9.20
C ALA A 124 -10.93 12.60 -10.01
N TYR A 125 -9.67 12.35 -10.34
CA TYR A 125 -8.89 13.18 -11.25
C TYR A 125 -8.34 12.30 -12.37
N LEU A 126 -8.79 12.58 -13.58
CA LEU A 126 -8.47 11.83 -14.80
C LEU A 126 -7.61 12.71 -15.72
N GLU A 127 -6.32 12.37 -15.81
CA GLU A 127 -5.37 13.05 -16.69
C GLU A 127 -5.52 12.55 -18.13
N TYR A 128 -5.67 11.25 -18.29
CA TYR A 128 -5.96 10.55 -19.55
C TYR A 128 -6.57 9.20 -19.21
N GLY A 129 -7.26 8.58 -20.13
CA GLY A 129 -7.82 7.25 -19.95
C GLY A 129 -8.82 6.86 -21.01
N GLY A 130 -9.09 5.58 -21.07
CA GLY A 130 -10.14 4.97 -21.86
C GLY A 130 -11.39 4.69 -21.04
N ASP A 131 -12.17 3.73 -21.54
CA ASP A 131 -13.47 3.38 -20.96
C ASP A 131 -13.40 2.91 -19.51
N ARG A 132 -12.33 2.21 -19.14
CA ARG A 132 -12.15 1.66 -17.78
C ARG A 132 -11.84 2.73 -16.77
N GLU A 133 -10.93 3.64 -17.10
CA GLU A 133 -10.56 4.77 -16.27
C GLU A 133 -11.77 5.67 -16.04
N TYR A 134 -12.51 5.96 -17.12
CA TYR A 134 -13.74 6.74 -17.05
C TYR A 134 -14.80 6.02 -16.21
N TYR A 135 -15.00 4.71 -16.40
CA TYR A 135 -15.94 3.91 -15.63
C TYR A 135 -15.65 3.94 -14.12
N VAL A 136 -14.38 3.88 -13.72
CA VAL A 136 -13.98 4.03 -12.31
C VAL A 136 -14.21 5.46 -11.85
N ALA A 137 -13.79 6.46 -12.62
CA ALA A 137 -13.91 7.87 -12.26
C ALA A 137 -15.36 8.31 -12.02
N THR A 138 -16.33 7.76 -12.78
CA THR A 138 -17.75 8.07 -12.61
C THR A 138 -18.37 7.54 -11.31
N ALA A 139 -17.66 6.76 -10.51
CA ALA A 139 -18.11 6.42 -9.16
C ALA A 139 -17.94 7.58 -8.15
N ALA A 140 -17.08 8.55 -8.47
CA ALA A 140 -16.81 9.70 -7.60
C ALA A 140 -17.98 10.68 -7.54
N ASP A 141 -18.00 11.51 -6.49
CA ASP A 141 -18.99 12.60 -6.36
C ASP A 141 -18.70 13.73 -7.33
N LYS A 142 -17.41 13.98 -7.57
CA LYS A 142 -16.94 14.95 -8.59
C LYS A 142 -15.75 14.37 -9.32
N MET A 143 -15.78 14.52 -10.63
CA MET A 143 -14.70 14.14 -11.52
C MET A 143 -14.09 15.37 -12.17
N TYR A 144 -12.77 15.46 -12.15
CA TYR A 144 -11.99 16.50 -12.80
C TYR A 144 -11.24 15.87 -13.97
N LEU A 145 -11.30 16.52 -15.10
CA LEU A 145 -10.59 16.14 -16.34
C LEU A 145 -9.51 17.18 -16.62
N MET A 146 -8.38 16.72 -17.14
CA MET A 146 -7.33 17.60 -17.64
C MET A 146 -7.61 18.05 -19.07
#